data_f9b0fef1e8be72d7716d3a67ffa27a95
#
_entry.id   f9b0fef1e8be72d7716d3a67ffa27a95
#
_cell.length_a   1.000
_cell.length_b   1.000
_cell.length_c   1.000
_cell.angle_alpha   90.00
_cell.angle_beta   90.00
_cell.angle_gamma   90.00
#
_symmetry.space_group_name_H-M   'P 1'
#
loop_
_entity.id
_entity.type
_entity.pdbx_description
1 polymer ?
#
loop_
_entity_poly.entity_id
_entity_poly.type
_entity_poly.pdbx_seq_one_letter_code
_entity_poly.pdbx_strand_id
1 'polypeptide(L)'
;MLSFTAQLDRVQLDSTVRLPPFQTEADKQAMDARTREAIDVAYANVRSFHEAQKAPAKTTPSKHAAWAPGEDVMEVTTMPGVVCTRFPRAIESVGLYVPGGSAVLPSTSLMLGVPAQVAGCKTIVLATPPRSDGSIAPEVLYVADKIQATCIVCAGGAQAVGAMAYGTQSVPKVDKIVGPGNQYVTAAKMLVQNEVDALVSIDMPAGPSEVLVVADASAEPVFVASDLLSQAEHGPDSQVV
;
A
#
# COMPACT_ATOMS: atom_id res chain seq x y z
N MET A 1 4.93 21.02 -3.11
CA MET A 1 4.44 20.14 -2.03
C MET A 1 4.42 20.85 -0.67
N LEU A 2 5.50 21.45 -0.20
CA LEU A 2 5.54 22.11 1.13
C LEU A 2 4.38 23.10 1.37
N SER A 3 4.05 23.93 0.38
CA SER A 3 2.93 24.88 0.48
C SER A 3 1.55 24.20 0.58
N PHE A 4 1.36 23.09 -0.12
CA PHE A 4 0.12 22.32 -0.04
C PHE A 4 0.01 21.58 1.30
N THR A 5 1.10 21.01 1.80
CA THR A 5 1.14 20.38 3.13
C THR A 5 0.85 21.41 4.23
N ALA A 6 1.44 22.60 4.14
CA ALA A 6 1.13 23.67 5.08
C ALA A 6 -0.35 24.11 5.04
N GLN A 7 -0.94 24.16 3.85
CA GLN A 7 -2.33 24.61 3.67
C GLN A 7 -3.36 23.51 4.02
N LEU A 8 -3.14 22.27 3.55
CA LEU A 8 -4.12 21.19 3.63
C LEU A 8 -3.92 20.31 4.87
N ASP A 9 -2.69 19.97 5.20
CA ASP A 9 -2.36 19.17 6.39
C ASP A 9 -2.14 20.06 7.63
N ARG A 10 -2.06 21.41 7.44
CA ARG A 10 -1.83 22.43 8.48
C ARG A 10 -0.52 22.25 9.24
N VAL A 11 0.49 21.71 8.56
CA VAL A 11 1.81 21.43 9.12
C VAL A 11 2.89 22.08 8.27
N GLN A 12 3.81 22.79 8.93
CA GLN A 12 4.99 23.33 8.27
C GLN A 12 6.14 22.33 8.40
N LEU A 13 6.70 21.92 7.26
CA LEU A 13 7.81 21.00 7.18
C LEU A 13 8.99 21.65 6.45
N ASP A 14 10.19 21.32 6.86
CA ASP A 14 11.42 21.69 6.13
C ASP A 14 11.62 20.83 4.88
N SER A 15 11.15 19.58 4.93
CA SER A 15 11.17 18.63 3.83
C SER A 15 9.90 17.78 3.81
N THR A 16 9.38 17.52 2.63
CA THR A 16 8.27 16.57 2.44
C THR A 16 8.76 15.14 2.18
N VAL A 17 10.04 14.88 2.21
CA VAL A 17 10.61 13.54 1.99
C VAL A 17 11.53 13.15 3.13
N ARG A 18 11.33 11.96 3.66
CA ARG A 18 12.21 11.31 4.64
C ARG A 18 12.88 10.11 3.99
N LEU A 19 14.19 10.01 4.15
CA LEU A 19 15.02 8.90 3.65
C LEU A 19 15.38 7.94 4.79
N PRO A 20 15.70 6.66 4.49
CA PRO A 20 16.13 5.71 5.51
C PRO A 20 17.48 6.14 6.16
N PRO A 21 17.76 5.77 7.41
CA PRO A 21 16.87 5.03 8.30
C PRO A 21 15.69 5.90 8.76
N PHE A 22 14.49 5.32 8.79
CA PHE A 22 13.29 6.09 9.08
C PHE A 22 13.09 6.35 10.57
N GLN A 23 13.51 5.41 11.42
CA GLN A 23 13.40 5.55 12.87
C GLN A 23 14.64 6.20 13.49
N THR A 24 14.40 7.26 14.26
CA THR A 24 15.39 7.79 15.21
C THR A 24 15.37 6.95 16.51
N GLU A 25 16.32 7.18 17.40
CA GLU A 25 16.29 6.53 18.73
C GLU A 25 15.05 6.94 19.54
N ALA A 26 14.57 8.17 19.38
CA ALA A 26 13.32 8.64 19.98
C ALA A 26 12.09 7.89 19.42
N ASP A 27 12.02 7.68 18.10
CA ASP A 27 10.94 6.92 17.46
C ASP A 27 10.91 5.46 17.96
N LYS A 28 12.08 4.85 18.14
CA LYS A 28 12.20 3.49 18.69
C LYS A 28 11.73 3.40 20.14
N GLN A 29 11.99 4.43 20.94
CA GLN A 29 11.55 4.50 22.33
C GLN A 29 10.06 4.84 22.45
N ALA A 30 9.49 5.59 21.51
CA ALA A 30 8.09 5.97 21.51
C ALA A 30 7.13 4.80 21.25
N MET A 31 7.62 3.71 20.64
CA MET A 31 6.81 2.52 20.37
C MET A 31 7.06 1.45 21.44
N ASP A 32 6.01 1.01 22.12
CA ASP A 32 6.12 -0.02 23.13
C ASP A 32 6.48 -1.40 22.52
N ALA A 33 7.08 -2.26 23.35
CA ALA A 33 7.57 -3.56 22.91
C ALA A 33 6.46 -4.49 22.40
N ARG A 34 5.25 -4.41 23.01
CA ARG A 34 4.11 -5.25 22.63
C ARG A 34 3.56 -4.86 21.27
N THR A 35 3.47 -3.56 20.97
CA THR A 35 3.09 -3.05 19.64
C THR A 35 4.09 -3.49 18.59
N ARG A 36 5.38 -3.43 18.90
CA ARG A 36 6.45 -3.90 17.98
C ARG A 36 6.30 -5.38 17.68
N GLU A 37 6.14 -6.21 18.70
CA GLU A 37 5.94 -7.65 18.55
C GLU A 37 4.68 -7.96 17.73
N ALA A 38 3.57 -7.25 17.96
CA ALA A 38 2.35 -7.42 17.18
C ALA A 38 2.56 -7.09 15.68
N ILE A 39 3.30 -6.03 15.37
CA ILE A 39 3.67 -5.68 13.98
C ILE A 39 4.57 -6.76 13.38
N ASP A 40 5.50 -7.34 14.15
CA ASP A 40 6.38 -8.39 13.67
C ASP A 40 5.62 -9.66 13.32
N VAL A 41 4.67 -10.07 14.15
CA VAL A 41 3.77 -11.20 13.90
C VAL A 41 2.91 -10.92 12.66
N ALA A 42 2.30 -9.73 12.56
CA ALA A 42 1.49 -9.35 11.40
C ALA A 42 2.31 -9.34 10.10
N TYR A 43 3.53 -8.78 10.13
CA TYR A 43 4.46 -8.80 9.00
C TYR A 43 4.76 -10.23 8.53
N ALA A 44 5.08 -11.13 9.46
CA ALA A 44 5.39 -12.52 9.14
C ALA A 44 4.18 -13.24 8.51
N ASN A 45 2.97 -13.01 9.05
CA ASN A 45 1.74 -13.61 8.52
C ASN A 45 1.42 -13.12 7.10
N VAL A 46 1.44 -11.81 6.89
CA VAL A 46 1.20 -11.18 5.57
C VAL A 46 2.25 -11.68 4.56
N ARG A 47 3.52 -11.72 4.96
CA ARG A 47 4.61 -12.18 4.12
C ARG A 47 4.43 -13.64 3.70
N SER A 48 4.17 -14.52 4.65
CA SER A 48 3.97 -15.96 4.40
C SER A 48 2.83 -16.20 3.39
N PHE A 49 1.71 -15.48 3.54
CA PHE A 49 0.58 -15.60 2.63
C PHE A 49 0.94 -15.15 1.20
N HIS A 50 1.59 -14.00 1.06
CA HIS A 50 1.94 -13.47 -0.26
C HIS A 50 3.11 -14.22 -0.94
N GLU A 51 4.03 -14.79 -0.17
CA GLU A 51 5.03 -15.71 -0.72
C GLU A 51 4.38 -16.97 -1.30
N ALA A 52 3.36 -17.51 -0.63
CA ALA A 52 2.60 -18.65 -1.14
C ALA A 52 1.81 -18.29 -2.42
N GLN A 53 1.27 -17.07 -2.53
CA GLN A 53 0.63 -16.59 -3.76
C GLN A 53 1.61 -16.42 -4.93
N LYS A 54 2.86 -16.07 -4.65
CA LYS A 54 3.90 -15.92 -5.66
C LYS A 54 4.45 -17.27 -6.12
N ALA A 55 4.36 -18.31 -5.28
CA ALA A 55 4.86 -19.63 -5.62
C ALA A 55 4.19 -20.15 -6.91
N PRO A 56 4.97 -20.72 -7.85
CA PRO A 56 4.43 -21.19 -9.12
C PRO A 56 3.40 -22.29 -8.88
N ALA A 57 2.29 -22.22 -9.60
CA ALA A 57 1.50 -23.41 -9.85
C ALA A 57 2.45 -24.43 -10.48
N LYS A 58 2.54 -25.67 -9.91
CA LYS A 58 3.43 -26.74 -10.37
C LYS A 58 3.41 -26.87 -11.90
N THR A 59 4.35 -26.25 -12.57
CA THR A 59 4.49 -26.26 -14.01
C THR A 59 5.79 -26.97 -14.39
N THR A 60 5.75 -27.70 -15.49
CA THR A 60 6.92 -28.37 -16.03
C THR A 60 8.01 -27.33 -16.31
N PRO A 61 9.28 -27.57 -15.98
CA PRO A 61 10.35 -26.63 -16.30
C PRO A 61 10.35 -26.33 -17.81
N SER A 62 10.24 -25.05 -18.16
CA SER A 62 10.25 -24.62 -19.57
C SER A 62 11.63 -24.87 -20.18
N LYS A 63 11.66 -25.56 -21.33
CA LYS A 63 12.88 -25.73 -22.13
C LYS A 63 13.30 -24.43 -22.84
N HIS A 64 12.43 -23.43 -22.87
CA HIS A 64 12.62 -22.15 -23.58
C HIS A 64 12.87 -20.97 -22.62
N ALA A 65 13.23 -21.23 -21.36
CA ALA A 65 13.41 -20.23 -20.31
C ALA A 65 14.61 -19.27 -20.50
N ALA A 66 15.36 -19.37 -21.58
CA ALA A 66 16.55 -18.53 -21.80
C ALA A 66 16.27 -17.01 -21.82
N TRP A 67 15.04 -16.59 -22.11
CA TRP A 67 14.61 -15.21 -22.16
C TRP A 67 13.63 -14.83 -21.02
N ALA A 68 13.24 -15.77 -20.17
CA ALA A 68 12.40 -15.57 -18.99
C ALA A 68 13.19 -15.97 -17.73
N PRO A 69 13.95 -15.04 -17.11
CA PRO A 69 14.70 -15.34 -15.91
C PRO A 69 13.73 -15.54 -14.73
N GLY A 70 13.62 -16.78 -14.23
CA GLY A 70 12.81 -17.11 -13.07
C GLY A 70 12.18 -18.52 -13.16
N GLU A 71 11.88 -19.09 -12.01
CA GLU A 71 11.30 -20.44 -11.90
C GLU A 71 9.78 -20.48 -12.16
N ASP A 72 9.13 -19.31 -12.36
CA ASP A 72 7.67 -19.14 -12.40
C ASP A 72 7.13 -19.05 -13.83
N VAL A 73 7.64 -19.89 -14.73
CA VAL A 73 7.23 -19.90 -16.15
C VAL A 73 6.17 -20.96 -16.38
N MET A 74 5.00 -20.53 -16.84
CA MET A 74 3.99 -21.42 -17.39
C MET A 74 4.20 -21.55 -18.90
N GLU A 75 4.33 -22.76 -19.40
CA GLU A 75 4.47 -23.05 -20.84
C GLU A 75 3.43 -24.09 -21.26
N VAL A 76 2.71 -23.79 -22.34
CA VAL A 76 1.67 -24.66 -22.89
C VAL A 76 1.81 -24.74 -24.41
N THR A 77 1.93 -25.96 -24.93
CA THR A 77 1.81 -26.21 -26.37
C THR A 77 0.33 -26.28 -26.71
N THR A 78 -0.19 -25.27 -27.40
CA THR A 78 -1.60 -25.15 -27.78
C THR A 78 -1.93 -25.94 -29.06
N MET A 79 -0.97 -26.06 -29.96
CA MET A 79 -1.04 -26.90 -31.14
C MET A 79 0.38 -27.20 -31.65
N PRO A 80 0.58 -28.15 -32.55
CA PRO A 80 1.90 -28.45 -33.10
C PRO A 80 2.59 -27.19 -33.68
N GLY A 81 3.77 -26.87 -33.15
CA GLY A 81 4.56 -25.70 -33.55
C GLY A 81 4.19 -24.37 -32.87
N VAL A 82 3.16 -24.34 -31.98
CA VAL A 82 2.76 -23.13 -31.23
C VAL A 82 2.91 -23.35 -29.74
N VAL A 83 3.82 -22.60 -29.12
CA VAL A 83 4.06 -22.64 -27.69
C VAL A 83 3.72 -21.28 -27.07
N CYS A 84 2.81 -21.26 -26.10
CA CYS A 84 2.45 -20.07 -25.34
C CYS A 84 3.14 -20.09 -23.98
N THR A 85 3.76 -18.98 -23.61
CA THR A 85 4.50 -18.87 -22.35
C THR A 85 4.01 -17.66 -21.56
N ARG A 86 3.86 -17.83 -20.25
CA ARG A 86 3.51 -16.78 -19.30
C ARG A 86 4.50 -16.78 -18.14
N PHE A 87 4.98 -15.61 -17.75
CA PHE A 87 5.83 -15.45 -16.57
C PHE A 87 5.46 -14.14 -15.84
N PRO A 88 5.55 -14.12 -14.52
CA PRO A 88 5.36 -12.90 -13.73
C PRO A 88 6.59 -12.00 -13.85
N ARG A 89 6.34 -10.69 -13.84
CA ARG A 89 7.39 -9.69 -13.76
C ARG A 89 7.01 -8.66 -12.71
N ALA A 90 7.91 -8.34 -11.80
CA ALA A 90 7.69 -7.31 -10.80
C ALA A 90 7.47 -5.94 -11.47
N ILE A 91 6.54 -5.15 -10.94
CA ILE A 91 6.46 -3.71 -11.21
C ILE A 91 7.70 -3.09 -10.58
N GLU A 92 8.41 -2.24 -11.30
CA GLU A 92 9.70 -1.74 -10.85
C GLU A 92 9.56 -0.76 -9.69
N SER A 93 8.61 0.17 -9.79
CA SER A 93 8.38 1.21 -8.80
C SER A 93 6.91 1.31 -8.39
N VAL A 94 6.66 1.38 -7.09
CA VAL A 94 5.30 1.43 -6.53
C VAL A 94 5.17 2.52 -5.47
N GLY A 95 4.06 3.27 -5.56
CA GLY A 95 3.65 4.25 -4.58
C GLY A 95 2.56 3.66 -3.67
N LEU A 96 2.79 3.70 -2.38
CA LEU A 96 1.90 3.19 -1.33
C LEU A 96 1.27 4.37 -0.61
N TYR A 97 -0.02 4.60 -0.83
CA TYR A 97 -0.73 5.63 -0.09
C TYR A 97 -1.28 5.06 1.22
N VAL A 98 -0.78 5.57 2.33
CA VAL A 98 -1.19 5.18 3.67
C VAL A 98 -1.96 6.34 4.30
N PRO A 99 -3.27 6.20 4.52
CA PRO A 99 -4.04 7.26 5.13
C PRO A 99 -3.56 7.55 6.56
N GLY A 100 -3.68 8.80 6.94
CA GLY A 100 -3.45 9.28 8.30
C GLY A 100 -4.60 10.20 8.70
N GLY A 101 -4.56 10.74 9.89
CA GLY A 101 -5.58 11.63 10.44
C GLY A 101 -6.09 11.14 11.78
N SER A 102 -7.36 10.75 11.88
CA SER A 102 -7.97 10.30 13.14
C SER A 102 -7.42 8.98 13.67
N ALA A 103 -6.94 8.11 12.81
CA ALA A 103 -6.37 6.81 13.19
C ALA A 103 -5.03 6.55 12.51
N VAL A 104 -4.11 5.92 13.23
CA VAL A 104 -2.86 5.40 12.68
C VAL A 104 -3.11 3.96 12.23
N LEU A 105 -2.87 3.69 10.94
CA LEU A 105 -3.13 2.40 10.32
C LEU A 105 -1.83 1.73 9.83
N PRO A 106 -0.97 1.22 10.72
CA PRO A 106 0.24 0.51 10.33
C PRO A 106 -0.09 -0.77 9.55
N SER A 107 -1.28 -1.35 9.75
CA SER A 107 -1.80 -2.46 8.97
C SER A 107 -1.88 -2.14 7.48
N THR A 108 -2.30 -0.94 7.09
CA THR A 108 -2.31 -0.51 5.68
C THR A 108 -0.90 -0.52 5.11
N SER A 109 0.09 -0.02 5.85
CA SER A 109 1.50 -0.05 5.42
C SER A 109 2.00 -1.48 5.23
N LEU A 110 1.60 -2.42 6.10
CA LEU A 110 1.94 -3.85 5.98
C LEU A 110 1.24 -4.48 4.76
N MET A 111 -0.07 -4.28 4.62
CA MET A 111 -0.87 -4.88 3.55
C MET A 111 -0.49 -4.40 2.15
N LEU A 112 0.11 -3.22 2.03
CA LEU A 112 0.62 -2.68 0.77
C LEU A 112 2.11 -2.99 0.57
N GLY A 113 2.91 -2.79 1.61
CA GLY A 113 4.36 -2.84 1.52
C GLY A 113 4.94 -4.25 1.45
N VAL A 114 4.38 -5.18 2.21
CA VAL A 114 4.86 -6.57 2.21
C VAL A 114 4.63 -7.25 0.86
N PRO A 115 3.45 -7.14 0.22
CA PRO A 115 3.27 -7.65 -1.15
C PRO A 115 4.22 -7.01 -2.16
N ALA A 116 4.47 -5.69 -2.06
CA ALA A 116 5.42 -5.00 -2.92
C ALA A 116 6.84 -5.56 -2.77
N GLN A 117 7.27 -5.79 -1.53
CA GLN A 117 8.57 -6.39 -1.22
C GLN A 117 8.67 -7.84 -1.73
N VAL A 118 7.64 -8.67 -1.48
CA VAL A 118 7.57 -10.07 -1.95
C VAL A 118 7.55 -10.14 -3.48
N ALA A 119 6.84 -9.21 -4.13
CA ALA A 119 6.83 -9.12 -5.59
C ALA A 119 8.19 -8.76 -6.18
N GLY A 120 9.07 -8.13 -5.40
CA GLY A 120 10.40 -7.69 -5.83
C GLY A 120 10.42 -6.31 -6.47
N CYS A 121 9.49 -5.42 -6.08
CA CYS A 121 9.54 -4.02 -6.47
C CYS A 121 10.83 -3.39 -5.96
N LYS A 122 11.57 -2.69 -6.84
CA LYS A 122 12.86 -2.09 -6.49
C LYS A 122 12.72 -0.76 -5.76
N THR A 123 11.71 0.01 -6.16
CA THR A 123 11.41 1.32 -5.58
C THR A 123 10.06 1.28 -4.90
N ILE A 124 10.04 1.48 -3.59
CA ILE A 124 8.82 1.52 -2.78
C ILE A 124 8.73 2.91 -2.14
N VAL A 125 7.81 3.73 -2.62
CA VAL A 125 7.55 5.08 -2.09
C VAL A 125 6.31 5.01 -1.21
N LEU A 126 6.45 5.31 0.09
CA LEU A 126 5.32 5.37 1.01
C LEU A 126 4.89 6.82 1.19
N ALA A 127 3.63 7.14 0.95
CA ALA A 127 3.07 8.48 1.17
C ALA A 127 2.05 8.44 2.31
N THR A 128 2.23 9.31 3.31
CA THR A 128 1.33 9.44 4.45
C THR A 128 1.33 10.87 4.97
N PRO A 129 0.18 11.43 5.36
CA PRO A 129 0.14 12.76 5.94
C PRO A 129 0.87 12.78 7.30
N PRO A 130 1.59 13.86 7.60
CA PRO A 130 2.22 14.04 8.90
C PRO A 130 1.16 14.30 9.98
N ARG A 131 1.53 14.04 11.23
CA ARG A 131 0.79 14.47 12.42
C ARG A 131 0.85 16.00 12.56
N SER A 132 0.04 16.55 13.45
CA SER A 132 0.00 18.00 13.71
C SER A 132 1.33 18.62 14.18
N ASP A 133 2.21 17.80 14.74
CA ASP A 133 3.56 18.17 15.16
C ASP A 133 4.63 17.98 14.05
N GLY A 134 4.21 17.57 12.86
CA GLY A 134 5.10 17.28 11.72
C GLY A 134 5.73 15.90 11.73
N SER A 135 5.51 15.12 12.76
CA SER A 135 6.05 13.75 12.86
C SER A 135 5.23 12.75 12.04
N ILE A 136 5.83 11.62 11.71
CA ILE A 136 5.14 10.43 11.22
C ILE A 136 5.02 9.43 12.38
N ALA A 137 3.92 8.70 12.41
CA ALA A 137 3.67 7.70 13.44
C ALA A 137 4.84 6.68 13.54
N PRO A 138 5.38 6.41 14.73
CA PRO A 138 6.49 5.47 14.90
C PRO A 138 6.22 4.08 14.34
N GLU A 139 4.98 3.62 14.39
CA GLU A 139 4.52 2.35 13.84
C GLU A 139 4.67 2.30 12.32
N VAL A 140 4.32 3.40 11.64
CA VAL A 140 4.47 3.53 10.17
C VAL A 140 5.95 3.59 9.80
N LEU A 141 6.77 4.31 10.57
CA LEU A 141 8.22 4.36 10.36
C LEU A 141 8.86 2.98 10.53
N TYR A 142 8.41 2.22 11.54
CA TYR A 142 8.88 0.85 11.78
C TYR A 142 8.55 -0.09 10.61
N VAL A 143 7.32 -0.01 10.12
CA VAL A 143 6.92 -0.80 8.94
C VAL A 143 7.70 -0.36 7.70
N ALA A 144 7.93 0.93 7.49
CA ALA A 144 8.69 1.44 6.37
C ALA A 144 10.14 0.89 6.33
N ASP A 145 10.79 0.80 7.50
CA ASP A 145 12.10 0.15 7.63
C ASP A 145 12.02 -1.35 7.30
N LYS A 146 10.99 -2.06 7.79
CA LYS A 146 10.82 -3.51 7.55
C LYS A 146 10.57 -3.85 6.08
N ILE A 147 9.76 -3.06 5.38
CA ILE A 147 9.48 -3.26 3.95
C ILE A 147 10.58 -2.69 3.05
N GLN A 148 11.62 -2.09 3.65
CA GLN A 148 12.73 -1.46 2.93
C GLN A 148 12.25 -0.37 1.96
N ALA A 149 11.35 0.50 2.42
CA ALA A 149 10.86 1.61 1.62
C ALA A 149 12.04 2.48 1.14
N THR A 150 11.96 2.99 -0.07
CA THR A 150 12.97 3.87 -0.65
C THR A 150 12.92 5.26 -0.01
N CYS A 151 11.71 5.75 0.22
CA CYS A 151 11.48 7.01 0.93
C CYS A 151 10.05 7.06 1.47
N ILE A 152 9.83 7.98 2.42
CA ILE A 152 8.51 8.38 2.88
C ILE A 152 8.24 9.79 2.39
N VAL A 153 7.09 9.97 1.72
CA VAL A 153 6.54 11.27 1.36
C VAL A 153 5.62 11.72 2.50
N CYS A 154 6.05 12.70 3.26
CA CYS A 154 5.33 13.29 4.40
C CYS A 154 4.27 14.27 3.90
N ALA A 155 3.29 13.77 3.17
CA ALA A 155 2.17 14.52 2.64
C ALA A 155 1.00 13.58 2.38
N GLY A 156 -0.21 14.08 2.56
CA GLY A 156 -1.46 13.40 2.24
C GLY A 156 -2.11 13.92 0.97
N GLY A 157 -3.33 13.48 0.70
CA GLY A 157 -4.19 14.04 -0.34
C GLY A 157 -3.73 13.88 -1.78
N ALA A 158 -4.35 14.66 -2.67
CA ALA A 158 -4.09 14.62 -4.11
C ALA A 158 -2.65 15.02 -4.48
N GLN A 159 -2.02 15.91 -3.69
CA GLN A 159 -0.63 16.34 -3.92
C GLN A 159 0.38 15.21 -3.77
N ALA A 160 0.15 14.26 -2.85
CA ALA A 160 1.00 13.09 -2.70
C ALA A 160 0.85 12.15 -3.91
N VAL A 161 -0.39 11.94 -4.38
CA VAL A 161 -0.68 11.15 -5.59
C VAL A 161 0.01 11.76 -6.81
N GLY A 162 -0.15 13.08 -7.02
CA GLY A 162 0.51 13.79 -8.12
C GLY A 162 2.03 13.72 -8.06
N ALA A 163 2.62 13.88 -6.85
CA ALA A 163 4.07 13.78 -6.68
C ALA A 163 4.61 12.38 -7.04
N MET A 164 3.90 11.32 -6.69
CA MET A 164 4.29 9.96 -7.05
C MET A 164 4.07 9.65 -8.54
N ALA A 165 2.96 10.16 -9.12
CA ALA A 165 2.60 9.89 -10.52
C ALA A 165 3.56 10.56 -11.52
N TYR A 166 3.95 11.80 -11.27
CA TYR A 166 4.82 12.55 -12.18
C TYR A 166 6.29 12.54 -11.76
N GLY A 167 6.56 12.22 -10.50
CA GLY A 167 7.87 12.43 -9.91
C GLY A 167 8.12 13.91 -9.60
N THR A 168 9.07 14.18 -8.74
CA THR A 168 9.59 15.51 -8.44
C THR A 168 11.09 15.42 -8.25
N GLN A 169 11.76 16.55 -7.96
CA GLN A 169 13.19 16.51 -7.65
C GLN A 169 13.53 15.57 -6.48
N SER A 170 12.61 15.40 -5.52
CA SER A 170 12.84 14.61 -4.30
C SER A 170 11.99 13.34 -4.19
N VAL A 171 10.91 13.22 -4.97
CA VAL A 171 10.02 12.05 -4.96
C VAL A 171 10.20 11.28 -6.26
N PRO A 172 10.63 10.01 -6.21
CA PRO A 172 10.71 9.18 -7.41
C PRO A 172 9.34 9.02 -8.07
N LYS A 173 9.31 9.05 -9.41
CA LYS A 173 8.13 8.63 -10.17
C LYS A 173 7.90 7.15 -9.97
N VAL A 174 6.62 6.75 -9.90
CA VAL A 174 6.23 5.34 -9.75
C VAL A 174 5.40 4.86 -10.92
N ASP A 175 5.38 3.54 -11.13
CA ASP A 175 4.63 2.89 -12.22
C ASP A 175 3.22 2.49 -11.77
N LYS A 176 3.01 2.33 -10.46
CA LYS A 176 1.71 2.00 -9.88
C LYS A 176 1.53 2.68 -8.52
N ILE A 177 0.32 3.22 -8.30
CA ILE A 177 -0.09 3.78 -7.00
C ILE A 177 -1.20 2.91 -6.44
N VAL A 178 -1.02 2.42 -5.21
CA VAL A 178 -1.98 1.60 -4.48
C VAL A 178 -2.22 2.17 -3.09
N GLY A 179 -3.35 1.84 -2.52
CA GLY A 179 -3.73 2.20 -1.16
C GLY A 179 -5.04 2.97 -1.08
N PRO A 180 -5.77 2.80 0.02
CA PRO A 180 -7.03 3.50 0.27
C PRO A 180 -6.80 4.97 0.58
N GLY A 181 -7.75 5.81 0.25
CA GLY A 181 -7.73 7.22 0.57
C GLY A 181 -9.14 7.82 0.56
N ASN A 182 -9.24 9.08 0.92
CA ASN A 182 -10.50 9.81 0.82
C ASN A 182 -10.88 10.07 -0.65
N GLN A 183 -12.07 10.65 -0.87
CA GLN A 183 -12.58 10.98 -2.21
C GLN A 183 -11.59 11.79 -3.08
N TYR A 184 -10.79 12.68 -2.49
CA TYR A 184 -9.80 13.49 -3.23
C TYR A 184 -8.60 12.64 -3.69
N VAL A 185 -8.18 11.69 -2.87
CA VAL A 185 -7.12 10.72 -3.23
C VAL A 185 -7.61 9.78 -4.33
N THR A 186 -8.83 9.27 -4.20
CA THR A 186 -9.46 8.42 -5.22
C THR A 186 -9.61 9.16 -6.54
N ALA A 187 -10.14 10.38 -6.52
CA ALA A 187 -10.26 11.22 -7.72
C ALA A 187 -8.90 11.53 -8.36
N ALA A 188 -7.89 11.85 -7.56
CA ALA A 188 -6.54 12.10 -8.05
C ALA A 188 -5.93 10.85 -8.71
N LYS A 189 -6.09 9.66 -8.10
CA LYS A 189 -5.64 8.39 -8.69
C LYS A 189 -6.31 8.12 -10.03
N MET A 190 -7.63 8.32 -10.12
CA MET A 190 -8.38 8.15 -11.38
C MET A 190 -7.95 9.14 -12.45
N LEU A 191 -7.67 10.39 -12.08
CA LEU A 191 -7.18 11.41 -13.02
C LEU A 191 -5.80 11.04 -13.57
N VAL A 192 -4.82 10.75 -12.71
CA VAL A 192 -3.45 10.44 -13.16
C VAL A 192 -3.38 9.13 -13.96
N GLN A 193 -4.27 8.19 -13.73
CA GLN A 193 -4.34 6.95 -14.51
C GLN A 193 -4.69 7.22 -15.97
N ASN A 194 -5.48 8.26 -16.24
CA ASN A 194 -5.90 8.62 -17.60
C ASN A 194 -4.96 9.64 -18.28
N GLU A 195 -3.95 10.12 -17.56
CA GLU A 195 -2.99 11.10 -18.06
C GLU A 195 -1.83 10.41 -18.78
N VAL A 196 -1.64 10.77 -20.05
CA VAL A 196 -0.62 10.17 -20.92
C VAL A 196 0.80 10.41 -20.39
N ASP A 197 1.05 11.57 -19.78
CA ASP A 197 2.36 11.93 -19.23
C ASP A 197 2.68 11.21 -17.92
N ALA A 198 1.65 10.80 -17.17
CA ALA A 198 1.82 10.08 -15.93
C ALA A 198 2.22 8.61 -16.16
N LEU A 199 1.58 7.92 -17.11
CA LEU A 199 1.80 6.49 -17.40
C LEU A 199 1.81 5.62 -16.13
N VAL A 200 0.86 5.88 -15.22
CA VAL A 200 0.77 5.21 -13.92
C VAL A 200 -0.51 4.37 -13.87
N SER A 201 -0.42 3.17 -13.33
CA SER A 201 -1.59 2.35 -13.02
C SER A 201 -2.00 2.52 -11.56
N ILE A 202 -3.26 2.21 -11.24
CA ILE A 202 -3.78 2.26 -9.87
C ILE A 202 -4.38 0.91 -9.46
N ASP A 203 -4.70 0.76 -8.18
CA ASP A 203 -5.62 -0.26 -7.70
C ASP A 203 -7.07 0.10 -8.05
N MET A 204 -8.01 -0.79 -7.76
CA MET A 204 -9.42 -0.50 -7.98
C MET A 204 -9.85 0.74 -7.18
N PRO A 205 -10.48 1.74 -7.82
CA PRO A 205 -10.99 2.91 -7.10
C PRO A 205 -11.97 2.48 -6.00
N ALA A 206 -11.72 2.93 -4.77
CA ALA A 206 -12.62 2.68 -3.66
C ALA A 206 -13.84 3.60 -3.77
N GLY A 207 -15.02 3.01 -3.66
CA GLY A 207 -16.29 3.74 -3.47
C GLY A 207 -16.63 3.86 -1.98
N PRO A 208 -17.81 4.41 -1.65
CA PRO A 208 -18.36 4.30 -0.31
C PRO A 208 -18.43 2.84 0.12
N SER A 209 -18.00 2.56 1.36
CA SER A 209 -18.06 1.20 1.89
C SER A 209 -19.43 0.94 2.50
N GLU A 210 -19.96 -0.24 2.23
CA GLU A 210 -21.24 -0.70 2.74
C GLU A 210 -21.07 -2.08 3.37
N VAL A 211 -21.83 -2.36 4.42
CA VAL A 211 -21.89 -3.69 5.03
C VAL A 211 -23.34 -4.15 5.19
N LEU A 212 -23.60 -5.39 4.80
CA LEU A 212 -24.81 -6.11 5.10
C LEU A 212 -24.47 -7.29 5.99
N VAL A 213 -25.05 -7.34 7.18
CA VAL A 213 -24.91 -8.47 8.11
C VAL A 213 -26.19 -9.30 8.08
N VAL A 214 -26.10 -10.54 7.63
CA VAL A 214 -27.23 -11.49 7.63
C VAL A 214 -27.12 -12.36 8.88
N ALA A 215 -28.11 -12.27 9.78
CA ALA A 215 -28.12 -12.97 11.06
C ALA A 215 -29.49 -13.61 11.33
N ASP A 216 -29.49 -14.76 11.96
CA ASP A 216 -30.68 -15.40 12.49
C ASP A 216 -30.66 -15.47 14.03
N ALA A 217 -31.62 -16.15 14.62
CA ALA A 217 -31.77 -16.28 16.08
C ALA A 217 -30.58 -17.02 16.77
N SER A 218 -29.70 -17.68 16.03
CA SER A 218 -28.50 -18.36 16.54
C SER A 218 -27.27 -17.47 16.57
N ALA A 219 -27.31 -16.29 15.94
CA ALA A 219 -26.21 -15.38 15.89
C ALA A 219 -25.96 -14.70 17.24
N GLU A 220 -24.68 -14.50 17.58
CA GLU A 220 -24.29 -13.77 18.80
C GLU A 220 -24.46 -12.25 18.56
N PRO A 221 -25.36 -11.56 19.29
CA PRO A 221 -25.65 -10.15 19.04
C PRO A 221 -24.45 -9.22 19.13
N VAL A 222 -23.47 -9.54 19.99
CA VAL A 222 -22.24 -8.74 20.16
C VAL A 222 -21.42 -8.77 18.87
N PHE A 223 -21.31 -9.88 18.19
CA PHE A 223 -20.58 -9.98 16.93
C PHE A 223 -21.28 -9.22 15.81
N VAL A 224 -22.61 -9.37 15.69
CA VAL A 224 -23.41 -8.60 14.73
C VAL A 224 -23.25 -7.10 14.94
N ALA A 225 -23.35 -6.64 16.19
CA ALA A 225 -23.16 -5.23 16.51
C ALA A 225 -21.73 -4.74 16.19
N SER A 226 -20.71 -5.55 16.48
CA SER A 226 -19.33 -5.23 16.17
C SER A 226 -19.07 -5.08 14.66
N ASP A 227 -19.63 -5.97 13.85
CA ASP A 227 -19.51 -5.92 12.40
C ASP A 227 -20.20 -4.68 11.80
N LEU A 228 -21.39 -4.34 12.27
CA LEU A 228 -22.10 -3.13 11.86
C LEU A 228 -21.33 -1.85 12.28
N LEU A 229 -20.84 -1.81 13.51
CA LEU A 229 -20.08 -0.67 14.03
C LEU A 229 -18.75 -0.49 13.33
N SER A 230 -18.08 -1.57 12.92
CA SER A 230 -16.81 -1.52 12.20
C SER A 230 -16.90 -0.74 10.88
N GLN A 231 -18.06 -0.76 10.24
CA GLN A 231 -18.30 0.03 9.03
C GLN A 231 -18.92 1.38 9.33
N ALA A 232 -19.80 1.48 10.34
CA ALA A 232 -20.43 2.75 10.71
C ALA A 232 -19.42 3.82 11.16
N GLU A 233 -18.30 3.43 11.77
CA GLU A 233 -17.24 4.35 12.19
C GLU A 233 -16.55 5.10 11.05
N HIS A 234 -16.67 4.61 9.79
CA HIS A 234 -16.06 5.25 8.64
C HIS A 234 -16.68 6.61 8.28
N GLY A 235 -17.93 6.87 8.67
CA GLY A 235 -18.55 8.17 8.52
C GLY A 235 -20.02 8.14 8.11
N PRO A 236 -20.65 9.32 7.97
CA PRO A 236 -22.08 9.43 7.70
C PRO A 236 -22.50 8.89 6.33
N ASP A 237 -21.57 8.78 5.40
CA ASP A 237 -21.81 8.25 4.05
C ASP A 237 -21.71 6.71 3.99
N SER A 238 -21.34 6.04 5.10
CA SER A 238 -21.28 4.58 5.20
C SER A 238 -22.66 4.00 5.46
N GLN A 239 -23.03 3.01 4.68
CA GLN A 239 -24.28 2.31 4.86
C GLN A 239 -24.07 0.97 5.58
N VAL A 240 -24.85 0.73 6.63
CA VAL A 240 -24.85 -0.51 7.40
C VAL A 240 -26.27 -1.05 7.52
N VAL A 241 -26.46 -2.34 7.25
CA VAL A 241 -27.78 -3.01 7.21
C VAL A 241 -27.69 -4.39 7.87
#